data_52ed5a56e623319e948fb7d94d90372f
#
_entry.id   52ed5a56e623319e948fb7d94d90372f
#
_cell.length_a   1.000
_cell.length_b   1.000
_cell.length_c   1.000
_cell.angle_alpha   90.00
_cell.angle_beta   90.00
_cell.angle_gamma   90.00
#
_symmetry.space_group_name_H-M   'P 1'
#
loop_
_entity.id
_entity.type
_entity.pdbx_description
1 polymer ?
#
loop_
_entity_poly.entity_id
_entity_poly.type
_entity_poly.pdbx_seq_one_letter_code
_entity_poly.pdbx_strand_id
1 'polypeptide(L)'
;MSAAANARIVFDTNAVLSALLFTHGQLNWLVGHWQAGNCVSLLSRTTAAELARILAYPKFRLTAIEQLEALSEYIPFCEEVEVVQSCPVLCRDAKDQPLLDMAQSGKSDLLVTGDEDLLVLAGQTAFVIETPEAYRRRIFATEPKL
;
A
#
# COMPACT_ATOMS: atom_id res chain seq x y z
N MET A 1 17.75 -15.67 5.20
CA MET A 1 16.74 -14.61 5.30
C MET A 1 15.70 -14.81 4.20
N SER A 2 14.43 -14.77 4.57
CA SER A 2 13.38 -14.94 3.58
C SER A 2 13.23 -13.68 2.74
N ALA A 3 13.23 -13.81 1.42
CA ALA A 3 12.98 -12.69 0.52
C ALA A 3 11.58 -12.09 0.75
N ALA A 4 10.61 -12.91 1.16
CA ALA A 4 9.25 -12.45 1.42
C ALA A 4 9.17 -11.45 2.58
N ALA A 5 10.01 -11.62 3.61
CA ALA A 5 10.02 -10.72 4.77
C ALA A 5 10.51 -9.32 4.41
N ASN A 6 11.23 -9.17 3.28
CA ASN A 6 11.79 -7.92 2.84
C ASN A 6 11.18 -7.45 1.52
N ALA A 7 10.04 -8.02 1.12
CA ALA A 7 9.37 -7.59 -0.10
C ALA A 7 9.01 -6.11 -0.02
N ARG A 8 9.31 -5.40 -1.10
CA ARG A 8 9.03 -3.97 -1.24
C ARG A 8 7.66 -3.82 -1.86
N ILE A 9 6.76 -3.17 -1.15
CA ILE A 9 5.35 -3.16 -1.52
C ILE A 9 4.81 -1.74 -1.54
N VAL A 10 4.07 -1.43 -2.60
CA VAL A 10 3.20 -0.26 -2.65
C VAL A 10 1.78 -0.75 -2.35
N PHE A 11 1.20 -0.25 -1.26
CA PHE A 11 -0.21 -0.48 -0.97
C PHE A 11 -1.03 0.68 -1.52
N ASP A 12 -2.09 0.37 -2.25
CA ASP A 12 -3.05 1.38 -2.68
C ASP A 12 -3.56 2.14 -1.46
N THR A 13 -3.75 3.44 -1.61
CA THR A 13 -4.25 4.31 -0.54
C THR A 13 -5.54 3.77 0.07
N ASN A 14 -6.46 3.26 -0.74
CA ASN A 14 -7.69 2.68 -0.23
C ASN A 14 -7.46 1.44 0.64
N ALA A 15 -6.46 0.63 0.31
CA ALA A 15 -6.11 -0.53 1.13
C ALA A 15 -5.57 -0.09 2.49
N VAL A 16 -4.72 0.94 2.50
CA VAL A 16 -4.17 1.49 3.75
C VAL A 16 -5.30 2.08 4.60
N LEU A 17 -6.19 2.87 4.00
CA LEU A 17 -7.33 3.45 4.70
C LEU A 17 -8.21 2.38 5.34
N SER A 18 -8.53 1.35 4.57
CA SER A 18 -9.35 0.25 5.07
C SER A 18 -8.69 -0.46 6.24
N ALA A 19 -7.37 -0.68 6.17
CA ALA A 19 -6.63 -1.31 7.24
C ALA A 19 -6.64 -0.47 8.51
N LEU A 20 -6.45 0.84 8.38
CA LEU A 20 -6.35 1.75 9.53
C LEU A 20 -7.70 2.05 10.18
N LEU A 21 -8.75 2.20 9.37
CA LEU A 21 -10.04 2.73 9.87
C LEU A 21 -11.03 1.64 10.27
N PHE A 22 -10.89 0.43 9.76
CA PHE A 22 -11.86 -0.65 10.01
C PHE A 22 -11.21 -1.78 10.80
N THR A 23 -11.20 -1.64 12.13
CA THR A 23 -10.52 -2.59 13.02
C THR A 23 -11.07 -4.01 12.93
N HIS A 24 -12.30 -4.19 12.48
CA HIS A 24 -12.89 -5.50 12.24
C HIS A 24 -13.04 -5.82 10.77
N GLY A 25 -12.43 -5.01 9.89
CA GLY A 25 -12.48 -5.21 8.46
C GLY A 25 -11.50 -6.27 7.99
N GLN A 26 -11.67 -6.67 6.73
CA GLN A 26 -10.85 -7.73 6.12
C GLN A 26 -9.39 -7.36 5.94
N LEU A 27 -9.06 -6.07 5.93
CA LEU A 27 -7.69 -5.60 5.71
C LEU A 27 -6.97 -5.16 6.97
N ASN A 28 -7.62 -5.23 8.13
CA ASN A 28 -7.00 -4.77 9.37
C ASN A 28 -5.72 -5.56 9.71
N TRP A 29 -5.61 -6.81 9.27
CA TRP A 29 -4.41 -7.62 9.50
C TRP A 29 -3.14 -6.98 8.91
N LEU A 30 -3.29 -6.11 7.90
CA LEU A 30 -2.15 -5.42 7.29
C LEU A 30 -1.40 -4.55 8.30
N VAL A 31 -2.12 -3.94 9.25
CA VAL A 31 -1.48 -3.07 10.25
C VAL A 31 -0.42 -3.84 11.03
N GLY A 32 -0.77 -4.98 11.60
CA GLY A 32 0.19 -5.82 12.30
C GLY A 32 1.29 -6.33 11.39
N HIS A 33 0.95 -6.61 10.15
CA HIS A 33 1.88 -7.14 9.15
C HIS A 33 3.02 -6.15 8.87
N TRP A 34 2.69 -4.89 8.55
CA TRP A 34 3.73 -3.90 8.27
C TRP A 34 4.45 -3.44 9.52
N GLN A 35 3.77 -3.36 10.66
CA GLN A 35 4.39 -2.95 11.92
C GLN A 35 5.39 -3.99 12.43
N ALA A 36 5.15 -5.26 12.14
CA ALA A 36 6.06 -6.33 12.51
C ALA A 36 7.28 -6.43 11.59
N GLY A 37 7.35 -5.62 10.54
CA GLY A 37 8.45 -5.65 9.60
C GLY A 37 8.41 -6.80 8.62
N ASN A 38 7.22 -7.36 8.37
CA ASN A 38 7.05 -8.49 7.44
C ASN A 38 7.08 -8.06 5.97
N CYS A 39 7.14 -6.77 5.72
CA CYS A 39 7.32 -6.20 4.40
C CYS A 39 7.91 -4.80 4.54
N VAL A 40 8.40 -4.24 3.43
CA VAL A 40 8.83 -2.85 3.35
C VAL A 40 7.74 -2.10 2.59
N SER A 41 6.97 -1.28 3.30
CA SER A 41 5.93 -0.47 2.68
C SER A 41 6.55 0.81 2.13
N LEU A 42 6.31 1.11 0.86
CA LEU A 42 6.86 2.29 0.20
C LEU A 42 5.86 3.44 0.25
N LEU A 43 6.38 4.64 0.44
CA LEU A 43 5.55 5.83 0.52
C LEU A 43 6.31 7.03 -0.02
N SER A 44 5.67 7.82 -0.89
CA SER A 44 6.23 9.06 -1.39
C SER A 44 5.57 10.24 -0.68
N ARG A 45 6.14 11.43 -0.83
CA ARG A 45 5.52 12.66 -0.30
C ARG A 45 4.12 12.87 -0.86
N THR A 46 3.95 12.62 -2.16
CA THR A 46 2.66 12.79 -2.82
C THR A 46 1.61 11.84 -2.25
N THR A 47 1.96 10.56 -2.11
CA THR A 47 1.01 9.57 -1.59
C THR A 47 0.76 9.76 -0.09
N ALA A 48 1.76 10.20 0.67
CA ALA A 48 1.57 10.52 2.09
C ALA A 48 0.61 11.70 2.26
N ALA A 49 0.79 12.75 1.46
CA ALA A 49 -0.08 13.93 1.50
C ALA A 49 -1.52 13.56 1.11
N GLU A 50 -1.68 12.69 0.12
CA GLU A 50 -3.01 12.23 -0.28
C GLU A 50 -3.68 11.43 0.83
N LEU A 51 -2.95 10.55 1.48
CA LEU A 51 -3.47 9.78 2.61
C LEU A 51 -3.97 10.73 3.73
N ALA A 52 -3.15 11.72 4.09
CA ALA A 52 -3.52 12.70 5.11
C ALA A 52 -4.77 13.49 4.69
N ARG A 53 -4.84 13.90 3.43
CA ARG A 53 -5.98 14.65 2.90
C ARG A 53 -7.27 13.84 2.97
N ILE A 54 -7.21 12.57 2.61
CA ILE A 54 -8.39 11.70 2.62
C ILE A 54 -8.86 11.43 4.03
N LEU A 55 -7.93 11.22 4.97
CA LEU A 55 -8.28 11.02 6.38
C LEU A 55 -9.03 12.22 6.98
N ALA A 56 -8.83 13.41 6.42
CA ALA A 56 -9.52 14.61 6.86
C ALA A 56 -10.92 14.78 6.24
N TYR A 57 -11.34 13.88 5.37
CA TYR A 57 -12.68 13.98 4.77
C TYR A 57 -13.76 13.85 5.84
N PRO A 58 -14.79 14.71 5.80
CA PRO A 58 -15.86 14.70 6.81
C PRO A 58 -16.56 13.36 6.96
N LYS A 59 -16.62 12.57 5.91
CA LYS A 59 -17.32 11.27 5.95
C LYS A 59 -16.70 10.30 6.94
N PHE A 60 -15.42 10.45 7.26
CA PHE A 60 -14.76 9.57 8.23
C PHE A 60 -14.93 10.03 9.67
N ARG A 61 -15.39 11.26 9.88
CA ARG A 61 -15.69 11.82 11.21
C ARG A 61 -14.53 11.70 12.20
N LEU A 62 -13.32 11.85 11.72
CA LEU A 62 -12.13 11.78 12.58
C LEU A 62 -11.79 13.17 13.08
N THR A 63 -11.44 13.26 14.37
CA THR A 63 -10.85 14.48 14.93
C THR A 63 -9.43 14.64 14.37
N ALA A 64 -8.85 15.84 14.54
CA ALA A 64 -7.46 16.07 14.15
C ALA A 64 -6.50 15.10 14.84
N ILE A 65 -6.75 14.80 16.12
CA ILE A 65 -5.94 13.86 16.89
C ILE A 65 -6.07 12.45 16.33
N GLU A 66 -7.29 12.03 16.03
CA GLU A 66 -7.52 10.70 15.44
C GLU A 66 -6.87 10.56 14.07
N GLN A 67 -6.86 11.62 13.28
CA GLN A 67 -6.16 11.61 11.98
C GLN A 67 -4.66 11.40 12.18
N LEU A 68 -4.06 12.10 13.14
CA LEU A 68 -2.64 11.95 13.45
C LEU A 68 -2.32 10.56 14.00
N GLU A 69 -3.20 10.01 14.83
CA GLU A 69 -3.03 8.65 15.34
C GLU A 69 -3.03 7.62 14.21
N ALA A 70 -3.94 7.76 13.25
CA ALA A 70 -3.98 6.86 12.11
C ALA A 70 -2.69 6.94 11.29
N LEU A 71 -2.21 8.16 11.00
CA LEU A 71 -0.95 8.33 10.28
C LEU A 71 0.23 7.75 11.03
N SER A 72 0.23 7.85 12.37
CA SER A 72 1.32 7.32 13.19
C SER A 72 1.39 5.79 13.18
N GLU A 73 0.33 5.12 12.81
CA GLU A 73 0.31 3.66 12.71
C GLU A 73 0.86 3.16 11.38
N TYR A 74 1.09 4.03 10.43
CA TYR A 74 1.55 3.66 9.09
C TYR A 74 2.85 4.33 8.69
N ILE A 75 2.89 5.68 8.68
CA ILE A 75 4.03 6.42 8.12
C ILE A 75 5.38 6.04 8.73
N PRO A 76 5.50 5.88 10.08
CA PRO A 76 6.80 5.50 10.65
C PRO A 76 7.32 4.13 10.20
N PHE A 77 6.45 3.29 9.67
CA PHE A 77 6.81 1.94 9.22
C PHE A 77 7.08 1.88 7.72
N CYS A 78 7.03 3.03 7.04
CA CYS A 78 7.26 3.11 5.60
C CYS A 78 8.67 3.54 5.29
N GLU A 79 9.16 3.10 4.12
CA GLU A 79 10.38 3.65 3.53
C GLU A 79 9.98 4.77 2.58
N GLU A 80 10.58 5.95 2.72
CA GLU A 80 10.31 7.06 1.82
C GLU A 80 10.96 6.80 0.46
N VAL A 81 10.17 6.98 -0.60
CA VAL A 81 10.63 6.85 -1.98
C VAL A 81 10.57 8.22 -2.64
N GLU A 82 11.69 8.63 -3.23
CA GLU A 82 11.70 9.78 -4.10
C GLU A 82 11.31 9.34 -5.51
N VAL A 83 10.25 9.95 -6.06
CA VAL A 83 9.76 9.59 -7.39
C VAL A 83 10.61 10.33 -8.42
N VAL A 84 11.51 9.60 -9.07
CA VAL A 84 12.49 10.15 -10.01
C VAL A 84 12.22 9.74 -11.45
N GLN A 85 11.29 8.83 -11.67
CA GLN A 85 10.93 8.38 -13.01
C GLN A 85 9.45 8.01 -13.06
N SER A 86 8.86 8.17 -14.23
CA SER A 86 7.49 7.76 -14.47
C SER A 86 7.45 6.30 -14.87
N CYS A 87 6.37 5.62 -14.47
CA CYS A 87 6.12 4.27 -14.97
C CYS A 87 5.76 4.37 -16.46
N PRO A 88 6.38 3.55 -17.33
CA PRO A 88 6.04 3.59 -18.76
C PRO A 88 4.62 3.09 -19.06
N VAL A 89 4.02 2.35 -18.12
CA VAL A 89 2.64 1.90 -18.25
C VAL A 89 1.72 2.96 -17.66
N LEU A 90 0.73 3.39 -18.43
CA LEU A 90 -0.19 4.45 -18.01
C LEU A 90 -1.49 3.86 -17.48
N CYS A 91 -1.94 4.38 -16.34
CA CYS A 91 -3.22 4.02 -15.77
C CYS A 91 -4.33 4.84 -16.43
N ARG A 92 -5.48 4.20 -16.69
CA ARG A 92 -6.64 4.89 -17.24
C ARG A 92 -7.11 6.03 -16.33
N ASP A 93 -7.10 5.80 -15.02
CA ASP A 93 -7.40 6.84 -14.05
C ASP A 93 -6.10 7.55 -13.66
N ALA A 94 -5.98 8.81 -14.03
CA ALA A 94 -4.79 9.60 -13.76
C ALA A 94 -4.50 9.76 -12.27
N LYS A 95 -5.50 9.62 -11.41
CA LYS A 95 -5.33 9.72 -9.96
C LYS A 95 -4.49 8.56 -9.40
N ASP A 96 -4.47 7.43 -10.10
CA ASP A 96 -3.74 6.25 -9.67
C ASP A 96 -2.31 6.20 -10.23
N GLN A 97 -2.00 7.06 -11.20
CA GLN A 97 -0.66 7.08 -11.81
C GLN A 97 0.46 7.28 -10.78
N PRO A 98 0.30 8.13 -9.74
CA PRO A 98 1.35 8.28 -8.73
C PRO A 98 1.74 6.98 -8.05
N LEU A 99 0.82 6.03 -7.89
CA LEU A 99 1.14 4.72 -7.30
C LEU A 99 2.06 3.93 -8.22
N LEU A 100 1.80 3.96 -9.52
CA LEU A 100 2.65 3.28 -10.51
C LEU A 100 4.04 3.92 -10.56
N ASP A 101 4.10 5.24 -10.57
CA ASP A 101 5.36 5.97 -10.62
C ASP A 101 6.21 5.71 -9.38
N MET A 102 5.57 5.64 -8.21
CA MET A 102 6.24 5.30 -6.97
C MET A 102 6.77 3.86 -6.99
N ALA A 103 5.96 2.92 -7.47
CA ALA A 103 6.37 1.52 -7.57
C ALA A 103 7.56 1.37 -8.52
N GLN A 104 7.55 2.10 -9.63
CA GLN A 104 8.65 2.08 -10.59
C GLN A 104 9.92 2.67 -9.99
N SER A 105 9.82 3.87 -9.40
CA SER A 105 10.97 4.57 -8.82
C SER A 105 11.54 3.85 -7.62
N GLY A 106 10.68 3.24 -6.81
CA GLY A 106 11.08 2.53 -5.60
C GLY A 106 11.50 1.09 -5.84
N LYS A 107 11.47 0.63 -7.07
CA LYS A 107 11.77 -0.76 -7.43
C LYS A 107 10.94 -1.72 -6.58
N SER A 108 9.65 -1.48 -6.56
CA SER A 108 8.70 -2.29 -5.80
C SER A 108 8.64 -3.71 -6.36
N ASP A 109 8.47 -4.68 -5.47
CA ASP A 109 8.17 -6.05 -5.88
C ASP A 109 6.68 -6.22 -6.20
N LEU A 110 5.84 -5.51 -5.44
CA LEU A 110 4.39 -5.66 -5.51
C LEU A 110 3.68 -4.31 -5.43
N LEU A 111 2.57 -4.21 -6.16
CA LEU A 111 1.55 -3.19 -5.93
C LEU A 111 0.28 -3.92 -5.52
N VAL A 112 -0.18 -3.70 -4.29
CA VAL A 112 -1.37 -4.36 -3.74
C VAL A 112 -2.55 -3.41 -3.83
N THR A 113 -3.56 -3.78 -4.59
CA THR A 113 -4.70 -2.90 -4.88
C THR A 113 -5.97 -3.71 -5.15
N GLY A 114 -7.12 -3.11 -4.84
CA GLY A 114 -8.41 -3.63 -5.26
C GLY A 114 -9.01 -2.89 -6.45
N ASP A 115 -8.30 -1.91 -6.99
CA ASP A 115 -8.80 -1.06 -8.07
C ASP A 115 -8.64 -1.74 -9.41
N GLU A 116 -9.76 -1.89 -10.13
CA GLU A 116 -9.77 -2.53 -11.46
C GLU A 116 -8.89 -1.80 -12.47
N ASP A 117 -8.80 -0.47 -12.40
CA ASP A 117 -7.97 0.29 -13.34
C ASP A 117 -6.48 0.01 -13.17
N LEU A 118 -6.07 -0.44 -12.00
CA LEU A 118 -4.70 -0.89 -11.75
C LEU A 118 -4.54 -2.38 -12.03
N LEU A 119 -5.52 -3.19 -11.61
CA LEU A 119 -5.44 -4.65 -11.78
C LEU A 119 -5.37 -5.07 -13.25
N VAL A 120 -6.01 -4.33 -14.15
CA VAL A 120 -5.95 -4.64 -15.58
C VAL A 120 -4.55 -4.48 -16.16
N LEU A 121 -3.65 -3.79 -15.46
CA LEU A 121 -2.27 -3.58 -15.89
C LEU A 121 -1.34 -4.72 -15.45
N ALA A 122 -1.85 -5.68 -14.68
CA ALA A 122 -1.05 -6.81 -14.20
C ALA A 122 -0.38 -7.53 -15.38
N GLY A 123 0.90 -7.82 -15.22
CA GLY A 123 1.69 -8.46 -16.28
C GLY A 123 2.33 -7.48 -17.26
N GLN A 124 1.98 -6.20 -17.21
CA GLN A 124 2.55 -5.17 -18.09
C GLN A 124 3.61 -4.32 -17.43
N THR A 125 3.73 -4.41 -16.11
CA THR A 125 4.66 -3.60 -15.31
C THR A 125 5.86 -4.42 -14.86
N ALA A 126 6.90 -3.73 -14.37
CA ALA A 126 8.09 -4.37 -13.83
C ALA A 126 7.86 -5.02 -12.46
N PHE A 127 6.71 -4.74 -11.84
CA PHE A 127 6.32 -5.28 -10.54
C PHE A 127 5.00 -6.04 -10.67
N VAL A 128 4.75 -6.92 -9.72
CA VAL A 128 3.49 -7.69 -9.70
C VAL A 128 2.36 -6.80 -9.15
N ILE A 129 1.20 -6.85 -9.78
CA ILE A 129 -0.01 -6.16 -9.28
C ILE A 129 -1.00 -7.24 -8.87
N GLU A 130 -1.45 -7.19 -7.61
CA GLU A 130 -2.38 -8.19 -7.09
C GLU A 130 -3.30 -7.60 -6.02
N THR A 131 -4.38 -8.32 -5.73
CA THR A 131 -5.33 -7.91 -4.70
C THR A 131 -4.79 -8.17 -3.31
N PRO A 132 -5.31 -7.47 -2.28
CA PRO A 132 -4.96 -7.79 -0.89
C PRO A 132 -5.24 -9.24 -0.52
N GLU A 133 -6.31 -9.81 -1.06
CA GLU A 133 -6.66 -11.21 -0.80
C GLU A 133 -5.63 -12.16 -1.38
N ALA A 134 -5.20 -11.92 -2.62
CA ALA A 134 -4.16 -12.74 -3.26
C ALA A 134 -2.85 -12.64 -2.50
N TYR A 135 -2.50 -11.43 -2.07
CA TYR A 135 -1.30 -11.19 -1.27
C TYR A 135 -1.37 -11.97 0.05
N ARG A 136 -2.48 -11.87 0.76
CA ARG A 136 -2.68 -12.57 2.03
C ARG A 136 -2.56 -14.07 1.87
N ARG A 137 -3.20 -14.62 0.85
CA ARG A 137 -3.19 -16.05 0.57
C ARG A 137 -1.77 -16.56 0.33
N ARG A 138 -0.99 -15.82 -0.42
CA ARG A 138 0.39 -16.19 -0.75
C ARG A 138 1.29 -16.16 0.48
N ILE A 139 1.14 -15.17 1.33
CA ILE A 139 1.92 -15.05 2.57
C ILE A 139 1.62 -16.22 3.51
N PHE A 140 0.36 -16.52 3.74
CA PHE A 140 -0.01 -17.60 4.66
C PHE A 140 0.29 -18.98 4.09
N ALA A 141 0.33 -19.11 2.76
CA ALA A 141 0.73 -20.38 2.14
C ALA A 141 2.22 -20.69 2.32
N THR A 142 3.05 -19.67 2.52
CA THR A 142 4.51 -19.83 2.69
C THR A 142 4.93 -19.95 4.15
N GLU A 143 4.02 -19.71 5.09
CA GLU A 143 4.33 -19.86 6.51
C GLU A 143 4.39 -21.32 6.91
N PRO A 144 5.36 -21.71 7.77
CA PRO A 144 5.42 -23.08 8.25
C PRO A 144 4.20 -23.38 9.10
N LYS A 145 3.60 -24.53 8.86
CA LYS A 145 2.50 -25.02 9.69
C LYS A 145 3.07 -25.74 10.89
N LEU A 146 2.57 -25.36 12.04
CA LEU A 146 2.96 -26.02 13.29
C LEU A 146 2.08 -27.23 13.58
#